data_9ad81fa75fb95d99876ba0b61a75815e
#
_entry.id   9ad81fa75fb95d99876ba0b61a75815e
#
_cell.length_a   1.000
_cell.length_b   1.000
_cell.length_c   1.000
_cell.angle_alpha   90.00
_cell.angle_beta   90.00
_cell.angle_gamma   90.00
#
_symmetry.space_group_name_H-M   'P 1'
#
loop_
_entity.id
_entity.type
_entity.pdbx_description
1 polymer ?
#
loop_
_entity_poly.entity_id
_entity_poly.type
_entity_poly.pdbx_seq_one_letter_code
_entity_poly.pdbx_strand_id
1 'polypeptide(L)'
;MTELTKQQFDAASARGEARLKGPRAESAHYDAGRNRVVIRLTTGLEIGFAPRQVEGLERAKAEDLDKIEITPAGLGVHFPKLDADLYIPALLDGVLGSASWMAGLMGRKGGKSRSPSKASAARENGKRGGRPRKTAA
;
A
#
# COMPACT_ATOMS: atom_id res chain seq x y z
N MET A 1 8.09 -21.45 21.27
CA MET A 1 8.83 -20.81 20.17
C MET A 1 9.38 -21.91 19.28
N THR A 2 9.01 -21.91 18.05
CA THR A 2 9.57 -22.83 17.06
C THR A 2 10.92 -22.28 16.62
N GLU A 3 11.99 -23.03 16.88
CA GLU A 3 13.30 -22.68 16.37
C GLU A 3 13.30 -22.76 14.84
N LEU A 4 13.84 -21.73 14.19
CA LEU A 4 14.04 -21.74 12.75
C LEU A 4 15.07 -22.80 12.38
N THR A 5 14.75 -23.64 11.41
CA THR A 5 15.71 -24.60 10.87
C THR A 5 16.82 -23.82 10.16
N LYS A 6 18.01 -24.43 10.04
CA LYS A 6 19.14 -23.83 9.30
C LYS A 6 18.73 -23.47 7.87
N GLN A 7 17.93 -24.33 7.20
CA GLN A 7 17.42 -24.05 5.87
C GLN A 7 16.52 -22.81 5.81
N GLN A 8 15.65 -22.66 6.81
CA GLN A 8 14.77 -21.48 6.89
C GLN A 8 15.56 -20.21 7.15
N PHE A 9 16.58 -20.28 8.01
CA PHE A 9 17.47 -19.17 8.29
C PHE A 9 18.27 -18.76 7.04
N ASP A 10 18.87 -19.72 6.36
CA ASP A 10 19.66 -19.47 5.14
C ASP A 10 18.79 -18.88 4.03
N ALA A 11 17.56 -19.38 3.85
CA ALA A 11 16.62 -18.86 2.89
C ALA A 11 16.20 -17.42 3.22
N ALA A 12 15.96 -17.12 4.50
CA ALA A 12 15.59 -15.78 4.97
C ALA A 12 16.76 -14.79 4.77
N SER A 13 17.99 -15.22 5.07
CA SER A 13 19.19 -14.42 4.87
C SER A 13 19.43 -14.10 3.39
N ALA A 14 19.25 -15.08 2.52
CA ALA A 14 19.38 -14.89 1.07
C ALA A 14 18.35 -13.89 0.54
N ARG A 15 17.10 -13.96 1.01
CA ARG A 15 16.05 -12.99 0.66
C ARG A 15 16.39 -11.59 1.15
N GLY A 16 16.90 -11.46 2.37
CA GLY A 16 17.34 -10.20 2.95
C GLY A 16 18.46 -9.56 2.15
N GLU A 17 19.46 -10.35 1.79
CA GLU A 17 20.58 -9.89 0.95
C GLU A 17 20.12 -9.46 -0.44
N ALA A 18 19.20 -10.20 -1.04
CA ALA A 18 18.61 -9.86 -2.34
C ALA A 18 17.88 -8.51 -2.28
N ARG A 19 17.15 -8.24 -1.20
CA ARG A 19 16.47 -6.95 -0.99
C ARG A 19 17.45 -5.79 -0.85
N LEU A 20 18.57 -6.00 -0.18
CA LEU A 20 19.64 -4.99 -0.03
C LEU A 20 20.34 -4.68 -1.35
N LYS A 21 20.31 -5.58 -2.30
CA LYS A 21 20.84 -5.37 -3.66
C LYS A 21 19.84 -4.68 -4.58
N GLY A 22 18.55 -4.69 -4.21
CA GLY A 22 17.49 -4.06 -4.97
C GLY A 22 17.38 -2.56 -4.72
N PRO A 23 16.38 -1.90 -5.30
CA PRO A 23 16.13 -0.48 -5.06
C PRO A 23 15.86 -0.18 -3.59
N ARG A 24 16.47 0.89 -3.10
CA ARG A 24 16.33 1.37 -1.71
C ARG A 24 16.00 2.85 -1.73
N ALA A 25 15.41 3.34 -0.65
CA ALA A 25 15.15 4.76 -0.51
C ALA A 25 16.46 5.53 -0.27
N GLU A 26 16.70 6.56 -1.04
CA GLU A 26 17.81 7.49 -0.91
C GLU A 26 17.39 8.74 -0.17
N SER A 27 16.21 9.27 -0.53
CA SER A 27 15.62 10.45 0.11
C SER A 27 14.09 10.39 0.02
N ALA A 28 13.43 11.12 0.89
CA ALA A 28 11.98 11.25 0.88
C ALA A 28 11.59 12.64 1.39
N HIS A 29 10.56 13.22 0.78
CA HIS A 29 10.02 14.50 1.20
C HIS A 29 8.54 14.61 0.85
N TYR A 30 7.86 15.54 1.50
CA TYR A 30 6.48 15.86 1.18
C TYR A 30 6.42 17.12 0.33
N ASP A 31 5.79 17.00 -0.84
CA ASP A 31 5.53 18.13 -1.73
C ASP A 31 4.14 18.68 -1.44
N ALA A 32 4.08 19.75 -0.67
CA ALA A 32 2.83 20.38 -0.25
C ALA A 32 2.04 20.96 -1.44
N GLY A 33 2.73 21.47 -2.44
CA GLY A 33 2.09 22.04 -3.63
C GLY A 33 1.28 21.04 -4.44
N ARG A 34 1.76 19.80 -4.51
CA ARG A 34 1.09 18.72 -5.24
C ARG A 34 0.37 17.72 -4.34
N ASN A 35 0.52 17.88 -3.02
CA ASN A 35 0.03 16.91 -2.03
C ASN A 35 0.52 15.48 -2.34
N ARG A 36 1.84 15.34 -2.46
CA ARG A 36 2.49 14.07 -2.76
C ARG A 36 3.66 13.82 -1.82
N VAL A 37 3.77 12.60 -1.33
CA VAL A 37 5.02 12.11 -0.76
C VAL A 37 5.88 11.61 -1.92
N VAL A 38 7.10 12.09 -2.01
CA VAL A 38 8.04 11.73 -3.08
C VAL A 38 9.22 11.01 -2.47
N ILE A 39 9.47 9.80 -2.91
CA ILE A 39 10.58 8.96 -2.47
C ILE A 39 11.52 8.75 -3.66
N ARG A 40 12.76 9.18 -3.50
CA ARG A 40 13.80 8.93 -4.48
C ARG A 40 14.52 7.64 -4.15
N LEU A 41 14.65 6.78 -5.13
CA LEU A 41 15.32 5.50 -5.00
C LEU A 41 16.79 5.58 -5.44
N THR A 42 17.59 4.64 -4.97
CA THR A 42 19.01 4.51 -5.34
C THR A 42 19.23 4.30 -6.84
N THR A 43 18.22 3.82 -7.55
CA THR A 43 18.23 3.65 -9.01
C THR A 43 18.02 4.95 -9.78
N GLY A 44 17.67 6.04 -9.10
CA GLY A 44 17.32 7.32 -9.72
C GLY A 44 15.84 7.50 -10.01
N LEU A 45 15.04 6.47 -9.85
CA LEU A 45 13.58 6.58 -9.98
C LEU A 45 12.99 7.33 -8.78
N GLU A 46 11.93 8.06 -9.03
CA GLU A 46 11.14 8.69 -7.98
C GLU A 46 9.74 8.07 -7.96
N ILE A 47 9.23 7.83 -6.76
CA ILE A 47 7.86 7.36 -6.54
C ILE A 47 7.10 8.48 -5.85
N GLY A 48 5.99 8.89 -6.43
CA GLY A 48 5.10 9.89 -5.83
C GLY A 48 3.72 9.31 -5.58
N PHE A 49 3.16 9.56 -4.42
CA PHE A 49 1.80 9.13 -4.10
C PHE A 49 1.09 10.13 -3.20
N ALA A 50 -0.24 10.16 -3.27
CA ALA A 50 -1.04 10.97 -2.35
C ALA A 50 -1.09 10.27 -0.99
N PRO A 51 -0.90 10.99 0.14
CA PRO A 51 -0.94 10.36 1.47
C PRO A 51 -2.21 9.56 1.74
N ARG A 52 -3.36 10.03 1.27
CA ARG A 52 -4.66 9.35 1.45
C ARG A 52 -4.71 7.94 0.86
N GLN A 53 -3.81 7.60 -0.05
CA GLN A 53 -3.76 6.28 -0.70
C GLN A 53 -3.07 5.23 0.16
N VAL A 54 -2.33 5.65 1.17
CA VAL A 54 -1.51 4.76 2.00
C VAL A 54 -2.13 4.61 3.37
N GLU A 55 -2.31 3.36 3.80
CA GLU A 55 -2.79 3.03 5.14
C GLU A 55 -1.85 3.62 6.20
N GLY A 56 -2.43 4.31 7.16
CA GLY A 56 -1.69 5.03 8.20
C GLY A 56 -1.44 6.51 7.87
N LEU A 57 -1.53 6.91 6.61
CA LEU A 57 -1.33 8.30 6.17
C LEU A 57 -2.62 8.96 5.67
N GLU A 58 -3.73 8.27 5.70
CA GLU A 58 -5.00 8.71 5.10
C GLU A 58 -5.57 10.00 5.68
N ARG A 59 -5.22 10.30 6.93
CA ARG A 59 -5.66 11.52 7.62
C ARG A 59 -4.52 12.49 7.94
N ALA A 60 -3.36 12.27 7.32
CA ALA A 60 -2.19 13.08 7.57
C ALA A 60 -2.38 14.52 7.08
N LYS A 61 -1.95 15.46 7.90
CA LYS A 61 -1.84 16.87 7.54
C LYS A 61 -0.43 17.15 7.03
N ALA A 62 -0.24 18.27 6.35
CA ALA A 62 1.08 18.69 5.86
C ALA A 62 2.14 18.71 6.97
N GLU A 63 1.79 19.20 8.14
CA GLU A 63 2.67 19.26 9.31
C GLU A 63 3.07 17.87 9.85
N ASP A 64 2.25 16.86 9.64
CA ASP A 64 2.55 15.47 10.01
C ASP A 64 3.56 14.81 9.07
N LEU A 65 3.71 15.37 7.89
CA LEU A 65 4.54 14.84 6.81
C LEU A 65 5.84 15.62 6.58
N ASP A 66 6.07 16.67 7.37
CA ASP A 66 7.26 17.51 7.23
C ASP A 66 8.54 16.80 7.68
N LYS A 67 8.41 15.80 8.53
CA LYS A 67 9.53 14.98 9.00
C LYS A 67 9.35 13.54 8.52
N ILE A 68 10.27 13.11 7.68
CA ILE A 68 10.29 11.77 7.10
C ILE A 68 11.70 11.22 7.30
N GLU A 69 11.79 10.01 7.84
CA GLU A 69 13.06 9.34 8.10
C GLU A 69 13.21 8.11 7.22
N ILE A 70 14.41 7.89 6.74
CA ILE A 70 14.75 6.67 6.00
C ILE A 70 15.42 5.72 6.98
N THR A 71 15.01 4.47 7.01
CA THR A 71 15.64 3.45 7.86
C THR A 71 17.09 3.22 7.42
N PRO A 72 18.00 2.80 8.32
CA PRO A 72 19.42 2.69 8.00
C PRO A 72 19.74 1.83 6.77
N ALA A 73 18.98 0.77 6.53
CA ALA A 73 19.15 -0.07 5.35
C ALA A 73 18.54 0.51 4.06
N GLY A 74 17.74 1.59 4.17
CA GLY A 74 17.05 2.18 3.04
C GLY A 74 15.85 1.38 2.52
N LEU A 75 15.42 0.34 3.25
CA LEU A 75 14.27 -0.49 2.87
C LEU A 75 12.95 0.04 3.41
N GLY A 76 12.99 1.00 4.31
CA GLY A 76 11.80 1.58 4.93
C GLY A 76 11.83 3.09 4.99
N VAL A 77 10.65 3.68 5.05
CA VAL A 77 10.44 5.11 5.26
C VAL A 77 9.52 5.26 6.45
N HIS A 78 9.95 6.02 7.45
CA HIS A 78 9.24 6.22 8.70
C HIS A 78 8.71 7.65 8.81
N PHE A 79 7.45 7.77 9.24
CA PHE A 79 6.79 9.04 9.50
C PHE A 79 6.62 9.19 11.02
N PRO A 80 7.56 9.85 11.72
CA PRO A 80 7.56 9.84 13.20
C PRO A 80 6.32 10.47 13.83
N LYS A 81 5.75 11.48 13.24
CA LYS A 81 4.56 12.16 13.78
C LYS A 81 3.29 11.32 13.67
N LEU A 82 3.26 10.35 12.79
CA LEU A 82 2.13 9.45 12.57
C LEU A 82 2.40 8.03 13.08
N ASP A 83 3.63 7.76 13.49
CA ASP A 83 4.11 6.41 13.81
C ASP A 83 3.75 5.40 12.72
N ALA A 84 3.96 5.80 11.49
CA ALA A 84 3.67 5.00 10.31
C ALA A 84 4.95 4.65 9.56
N ASP A 85 4.97 3.45 9.00
CA ASP A 85 6.11 2.92 8.26
C ASP A 85 5.69 2.44 6.88
N LEU A 86 6.53 2.70 5.89
CA LEU A 86 6.39 2.15 4.54
C LEU A 86 7.57 1.25 4.25
N TYR A 87 7.29 0.12 3.64
CA TYR A 87 8.30 -0.83 3.22
C TYR A 87 8.50 -0.71 1.70
N ILE A 88 9.70 -0.36 1.27
CA ILE A 88 9.99 -0.04 -0.14
C ILE A 88 9.68 -1.22 -1.09
N PRO A 89 10.10 -2.46 -0.83
CA PRO A 89 9.76 -3.56 -1.74
C PRO A 89 8.26 -3.75 -1.92
N ALA A 90 7.46 -3.62 -0.86
CA ALA A 90 6.00 -3.70 -0.95
C ALA A 90 5.42 -2.55 -1.78
N LEU A 91 5.93 -1.34 -1.57
CA LEU A 91 5.52 -0.15 -2.31
C LEU A 91 5.80 -0.30 -3.81
N LEU A 92 6.95 -0.88 -4.17
CA LEU A 92 7.30 -1.15 -5.56
C LEU A 92 6.36 -2.18 -6.20
N ASP A 93 5.81 -3.09 -5.41
CA ASP A 93 4.80 -4.04 -5.86
C ASP A 93 3.38 -3.43 -5.89
N GLY A 94 3.27 -2.16 -5.56
CA GLY A 94 1.99 -1.45 -5.55
C GLY A 94 1.14 -1.69 -4.30
N VAL A 95 1.74 -2.23 -3.23
CA VAL A 95 1.05 -2.50 -1.97
C VAL A 95 1.10 -1.27 -1.08
N LEU A 96 -0.05 -0.67 -0.83
CA LEU A 96 -0.20 0.59 -0.08
C LEU A 96 -0.76 0.39 1.34
N GLY A 97 -0.94 -0.85 1.75
CA GLY A 97 -1.48 -1.19 3.08
C GLY A 97 -1.85 -2.66 3.18
N SER A 98 -2.66 -2.99 4.17
CA SER A 98 -3.15 -4.35 4.39
C SER A 98 -3.99 -4.87 3.22
N ALA A 99 -4.27 -6.17 3.21
CA ALA A 99 -5.14 -6.78 2.20
C ALA A 99 -6.54 -6.14 2.19
N SER A 100 -7.11 -5.84 3.36
CA SER A 100 -8.40 -5.15 3.47
C SER A 100 -8.33 -3.71 2.95
N TRP A 101 -7.25 -3.00 3.21
CA TRP A 101 -7.01 -1.65 2.67
C TRP A 101 -6.96 -1.69 1.14
N MET A 102 -6.19 -2.62 0.58
CA MET A 102 -6.07 -2.77 -0.88
C MET A 102 -7.38 -3.16 -1.53
N ALA A 103 -8.15 -4.05 -0.91
CA ALA A 103 -9.48 -4.43 -1.38
C ALA A 103 -10.42 -3.20 -1.40
N GLY A 104 -10.37 -2.37 -0.36
CA GLY A 104 -11.13 -1.11 -0.29
C GLY A 104 -10.77 -0.14 -1.40
N LEU A 105 -9.48 0.06 -1.69
CA LEU A 105 -9.01 0.93 -2.78
C LEU A 105 -9.47 0.42 -4.15
N MET A 106 -9.32 -0.87 -4.41
CA MET A 106 -9.72 -1.48 -5.67
C MET A 106 -11.24 -1.49 -5.83
N GLY A 107 -11.97 -1.73 -4.75
CA GLY A 107 -13.42 -1.67 -4.74
C GLY A 107 -13.97 -0.28 -5.06
N ARG A 108 -13.41 0.76 -4.47
CA ARG A 108 -13.77 2.15 -4.78
C ARG A 108 -13.49 2.51 -6.24
N LYS A 109 -12.33 2.12 -6.75
CA LYS A 109 -11.97 2.32 -8.15
C LYS A 109 -12.89 1.55 -9.09
N GLY A 110 -13.21 0.30 -8.75
CA GLY A 110 -14.17 -0.51 -9.49
C GLY A 110 -15.59 0.04 -9.44
N GLY A 111 -16.02 0.58 -8.27
CA GLY A 111 -17.33 1.19 -8.07
C GLY A 111 -17.57 2.43 -8.94
N LYS A 112 -16.53 3.15 -9.32
CA LYS A 112 -16.59 4.31 -10.21
C LYS A 112 -16.65 3.93 -11.70
N SER A 113 -16.36 2.70 -12.05
CA SER A 113 -16.40 2.22 -13.43
C SER A 113 -17.85 2.02 -13.88
N ARG A 114 -18.26 2.65 -14.97
CA ARG A 114 -19.59 2.58 -15.57
C ARG A 114 -19.54 1.95 -16.96
N SER A 115 -18.95 0.78 -17.09
CA SER A 115 -18.97 0.05 -18.34
C SER A 115 -20.38 -0.51 -18.62
N PRO A 116 -20.80 -0.64 -19.90
CA PRO A 116 -22.08 -1.26 -20.24
C PRO A 116 -22.23 -2.69 -19.68
N SER A 117 -21.18 -3.48 -19.71
CA SER A 117 -21.19 -4.85 -19.17
C SER A 117 -21.40 -4.85 -17.65
N LYS A 118 -20.81 -3.90 -16.93
CA LYS A 118 -20.97 -3.76 -15.47
C LYS A 118 -22.41 -3.34 -15.13
N ALA A 119 -22.97 -2.41 -15.87
CA ALA A 119 -24.36 -1.98 -15.69
C ALA A 119 -25.34 -3.13 -15.95
N SER A 120 -25.08 -3.93 -16.98
CA SER A 120 -25.85 -5.13 -17.31
C SER A 120 -25.78 -6.19 -16.22
N ALA A 121 -24.59 -6.46 -15.69
CA ALA A 121 -24.40 -7.40 -14.59
C ALA A 121 -25.11 -6.95 -13.32
N ALA A 122 -25.06 -5.65 -13.00
CA ALA A 122 -25.75 -5.10 -11.84
C ALA A 122 -27.27 -5.24 -11.96
N ARG A 123 -27.83 -5.03 -13.15
CA ARG A 123 -29.26 -5.23 -13.43
C ARG A 123 -29.69 -6.69 -13.29
N GLU A 124 -28.90 -7.61 -13.83
CA GLU A 124 -29.14 -9.05 -13.69
C GLU A 124 -29.12 -9.49 -12.22
N ASN A 125 -28.16 -9.04 -11.46
CA ASN A 125 -28.06 -9.32 -10.04
C ASN A 125 -29.24 -8.74 -9.25
N GLY A 126 -29.73 -7.57 -9.64
CA GLY A 126 -30.92 -6.95 -9.07
C GLY A 126 -32.19 -7.75 -9.34
N LYS A 127 -32.35 -8.31 -10.55
CA LYS A 127 -33.48 -9.17 -10.93
C LYS A 127 -33.48 -10.49 -10.19
N ARG A 128 -32.34 -11.05 -9.85
CA ARG A 128 -32.22 -12.29 -9.06
C ARG A 128 -32.54 -12.08 -7.58
N GLY A 129 -32.80 -10.85 -7.15
CA GLY A 129 -33.30 -10.56 -5.83
C GLY A 129 -32.32 -10.70 -4.71
N GLY A 130 -31.00 -10.57 -4.96
CA GLY A 130 -29.97 -10.54 -3.91
C GLY A 130 -30.15 -11.63 -2.86
N ARG A 131 -30.16 -11.24 -1.62
CA ARG A 131 -30.29 -12.17 -0.48
C ARG A 131 -31.69 -12.78 -0.45
N PRO A 132 -31.84 -14.14 -0.42
CA PRO A 132 -33.17 -14.75 -0.32
C PRO A 132 -33.90 -14.24 0.92
N ARG A 133 -35.14 -13.79 0.72
CA ARG A 133 -36.00 -13.48 1.85
C ARG A 133 -36.16 -14.76 2.67
N LYS A 134 -35.96 -14.68 3.98
CA LYS A 134 -36.48 -15.70 4.87
C LYS A 134 -37.98 -15.72 4.70
N THR A 135 -38.48 -16.71 3.97
CA THR A 135 -39.88 -17.00 3.99
C THR A 135 -40.25 -17.36 5.42
N ALA A 136 -41.08 -16.55 6.03
CA ALA A 136 -41.74 -16.96 7.24
C ALA A 136 -42.61 -18.15 6.85
N ALA A 137 -42.16 -19.34 7.16
CA ALA A 137 -42.98 -20.51 7.12
C ALA A 137 -43.75 -20.58 8.41
#